data_1f7778b0edd831c90707072229097e3d
#
_entry.id   1f7778b0edd831c90707072229097e3d
#
_cell.length_a   1.000
_cell.length_b   1.000
_cell.length_c   1.000
_cell.angle_alpha   90.00
_cell.angle_beta   90.00
_cell.angle_gamma   90.00
#
_symmetry.space_group_name_H-M   'P 1'
#
loop_
_entity.id
_entity.type
_entity.pdbx_description
1 polymer ?
#
loop_
_entity_poly.entity_id
_entity_poly.type
_entity_poly.pdbx_seq_one_letter_code
_entity_poly.pdbx_strand_id
1 'polypeptide(L)'
;MAWVRLRLTKTRRKAKLQVRQSRPAGPTPFGRFQIMSATYPPAASSGVFSIGGGLPVTRLGFGTLRITGPGAWGGPPDRDEAIAVLRRAAELGVDFIDTADSYGPAVSEDLIRAALHPYDGIAVATKGGYLRTGPGQWHALGKPEYLRQCVEMSLRRLGVDTIDLYQLHQIDPEIPLADQVGELDAMRREGKIRYLGLSEVSVPQIGEARLTAPIASVQNQYNLTSRQSEDVLDYCEREGLAFIPWDPIASGRLAEAHGPLATLAKQTGAAPAQLALAWLLQRSPVMIPIPGTGSAEHLEENVGAALIELTDAQYAEMSALG
;
A
#
# COMPACT_ATOMS: atom_id res chain seq x y z
N MET A 1 -42.59 -11.77 49.92
CA MET A 1 -43.96 -11.40 49.57
C MET A 1 -44.06 -9.87 49.58
N ALA A 2 -44.22 -9.23 48.46
CA ALA A 2 -44.93 -8.00 48.21
C ALA A 2 -44.67 -7.58 46.75
N TRP A 3 -45.73 -7.67 45.97
CA TRP A 3 -45.81 -7.22 44.58
C TRP A 3 -46.10 -5.71 44.60
N VAL A 4 -45.31 -4.89 43.83
CA VAL A 4 -45.66 -3.52 43.50
C VAL A 4 -45.92 -3.45 42.02
N ARG A 5 -47.20 -3.19 41.66
CA ARG A 5 -47.66 -2.88 40.30
C ARG A 5 -47.35 -1.42 40.00
N LEU A 6 -46.61 -1.12 38.97
CA LEU A 6 -46.54 0.23 38.38
C LEU A 6 -47.49 0.30 37.18
N ARG A 7 -48.39 1.28 37.26
CA ARG A 7 -49.34 1.65 36.20
C ARG A 7 -48.65 2.52 35.16
N LEU A 8 -48.75 2.11 33.89
CA LEU A 8 -48.39 2.92 32.73
C LEU A 8 -49.53 3.86 32.39
N THR A 9 -49.29 5.18 32.42
CA THR A 9 -50.18 6.18 31.83
C THR A 9 -49.66 6.61 30.47
N LYS A 10 -50.43 6.30 29.43
CA LYS A 10 -50.23 6.76 28.04
C LYS A 10 -50.62 8.23 27.93
N THR A 11 -49.70 9.09 27.54
CA THR A 11 -50.05 10.40 26.98
C THR A 11 -49.49 10.51 25.57
N ARG A 12 -50.38 10.42 24.58
CA ARG A 12 -50.10 10.70 23.18
C ARG A 12 -50.03 12.21 22.95
N ARG A 13 -48.88 12.78 22.65
CA ARG A 13 -48.77 14.08 21.98
C ARG A 13 -48.50 13.86 20.49
N LYS A 14 -49.48 14.31 19.67
CA LYS A 14 -49.33 14.40 18.22
C LYS A 14 -48.39 15.55 17.87
N ALA A 15 -47.19 15.28 17.38
CA ALA A 15 -46.35 16.28 16.73
C ALA A 15 -46.77 16.38 15.25
N LYS A 16 -47.27 17.57 14.86
CA LYS A 16 -47.51 17.90 13.44
C LYS A 16 -46.16 18.16 12.76
N LEU A 17 -45.80 17.31 11.81
CA LEU A 17 -44.66 17.53 10.93
C LEU A 17 -45.06 18.61 9.91
N GLN A 18 -44.48 19.81 10.00
CA GLN A 18 -44.53 20.80 8.91
C GLN A 18 -43.43 20.47 7.88
N VAL A 19 -43.81 19.92 6.76
CA VAL A 19 -42.94 19.75 5.59
C VAL A 19 -42.76 21.15 4.98
N ARG A 20 -41.60 21.76 5.17
CA ARG A 20 -41.14 22.88 4.35
C ARG A 20 -40.66 22.32 3.03
N GLN A 21 -41.39 22.55 1.96
CA GLN A 21 -40.93 22.36 0.61
C GLN A 21 -39.78 23.36 0.31
N SER A 22 -38.54 22.90 0.30
CA SER A 22 -37.42 23.67 -0.25
C SER A 22 -37.45 23.51 -1.76
N ARG A 23 -37.37 24.65 -2.48
CA ARG A 23 -37.19 24.70 -3.94
C ARG A 23 -35.93 23.91 -4.36
N PRO A 24 -35.96 23.20 -5.50
CA PRO A 24 -34.80 22.55 -6.00
C PRO A 24 -33.74 23.59 -6.38
N ALA A 25 -32.55 23.51 -5.79
CA ALA A 25 -31.37 24.21 -6.25
C ALA A 25 -30.96 23.58 -7.60
N GLY A 26 -30.69 24.40 -8.60
CA GLY A 26 -30.22 23.96 -9.90
C GLY A 26 -28.92 23.17 -9.81
N PRO A 27 -28.58 22.37 -10.83
CA PRO A 27 -27.41 21.52 -10.78
C PRO A 27 -26.12 22.36 -10.75
N THR A 28 -25.39 22.28 -9.63
CA THR A 28 -23.99 22.71 -9.59
C THR A 28 -23.13 21.65 -10.31
N PRO A 29 -22.28 22.02 -11.25
CA PRO A 29 -21.58 21.03 -12.12
C PRO A 29 -20.48 20.22 -11.44
N PHE A 30 -20.18 20.41 -10.17
CA PHE A 30 -19.17 19.61 -9.45
C PHE A 30 -19.58 19.50 -7.98
N GLY A 31 -20.00 18.29 -7.56
CA GLY A 31 -20.26 18.00 -6.16
C GLY A 31 -18.97 18.04 -5.34
N ARG A 32 -19.00 18.76 -4.21
CA ARG A 32 -17.97 18.62 -3.17
C ARG A 32 -17.99 17.17 -2.67
N PHE A 33 -16.81 16.56 -2.49
CA PHE A 33 -16.73 15.27 -1.82
C PHE A 33 -17.41 15.35 -0.46
N GLN A 34 -18.37 14.47 -0.19
CA GLN A 34 -18.86 14.24 1.15
C GLN A 34 -17.81 13.35 1.84
N ILE A 35 -16.98 13.94 2.69
CA ILE A 35 -16.14 13.17 3.61
C ILE A 35 -17.12 12.46 4.56
N MET A 36 -17.32 11.17 4.33
CA MET A 36 -18.07 10.34 5.27
C MET A 36 -17.33 10.34 6.60
N SER A 37 -17.98 10.74 7.67
CA SER A 37 -17.48 10.55 9.04
C SER A 37 -17.43 9.04 9.29
N ALA A 38 -16.29 8.43 9.01
CA ALA A 38 -16.10 7.00 9.14
C ALA A 38 -15.95 6.65 10.63
N THR A 39 -16.77 5.75 11.10
CA THR A 39 -16.64 5.05 12.39
C THR A 39 -15.54 3.98 12.36
N TYR A 40 -14.90 3.78 11.20
CA TYR A 40 -13.82 2.83 10.95
C TYR A 40 -12.52 3.55 10.58
N PRO A 41 -11.34 2.92 10.82
CA PRO A 41 -10.07 3.46 10.37
C PRO A 41 -10.09 3.75 8.86
N PRO A 42 -9.59 4.92 8.40
CA PRO A 42 -9.76 5.37 7.02
C PRO A 42 -9.24 4.40 5.96
N ALA A 43 -8.11 3.71 6.22
CA ALA A 43 -7.52 2.77 5.27
C ALA A 43 -8.46 1.63 4.87
N ALA A 44 -9.35 1.19 5.78
CA ALA A 44 -10.32 0.12 5.52
C ALA A 44 -11.29 0.45 4.36
N SER A 45 -11.53 1.73 4.08
CA SER A 45 -12.37 2.17 2.96
C SER A 45 -11.76 1.91 1.59
N SER A 46 -10.44 1.61 1.51
CA SER A 46 -9.80 1.23 0.24
C SER A 46 -10.23 -0.15 -0.27
N GLY A 47 -10.96 -0.91 0.54
CA GLY A 47 -11.30 -2.31 0.25
C GLY A 47 -10.19 -3.28 0.66
N VAL A 48 -10.43 -4.57 0.46
CA VAL A 48 -9.52 -5.66 0.84
C VAL A 48 -9.14 -6.46 -0.40
N PHE A 49 -7.87 -6.86 -0.48
CA PHE A 49 -7.38 -7.84 -1.44
C PHE A 49 -6.68 -8.99 -0.68
N SER A 50 -6.87 -10.23 -1.14
CA SER A 50 -6.23 -11.41 -0.54
C SER A 50 -5.01 -11.83 -1.37
N ILE A 51 -3.82 -11.42 -0.95
CA ILE A 51 -2.55 -11.80 -1.60
C ILE A 51 -2.40 -13.33 -1.54
N GLY A 52 -2.17 -13.95 -2.70
CA GLY A 52 -2.07 -15.40 -2.82
C GLY A 52 -3.33 -16.17 -2.37
N GLY A 53 -4.48 -15.50 -2.28
CA GLY A 53 -5.75 -16.07 -1.86
C GLY A 53 -5.93 -16.29 -0.36
N GLY A 54 -4.90 -16.04 0.46
CA GLY A 54 -4.94 -16.34 1.90
C GLY A 54 -4.35 -15.28 2.82
N LEU A 55 -3.84 -14.16 2.31
CA LEU A 55 -3.34 -13.03 3.09
C LEU A 55 -4.21 -11.80 2.79
N PRO A 56 -5.31 -11.58 3.53
CA PRO A 56 -6.15 -10.40 3.35
C PRO A 56 -5.42 -9.16 3.87
N VAL A 57 -5.39 -8.10 3.04
CA VAL A 57 -4.82 -6.80 3.39
C VAL A 57 -5.70 -5.68 2.87
N THR A 58 -5.70 -4.52 3.53
CA THR A 58 -6.29 -3.30 2.99
C THR A 58 -5.54 -2.90 1.72
N ARG A 59 -6.28 -2.40 0.72
CA ARG A 59 -5.67 -2.07 -0.58
C ARG A 59 -4.78 -0.82 -0.55
N LEU A 60 -4.80 -0.06 0.53
CA LEU A 60 -3.88 1.07 0.75
C LEU A 60 -2.86 0.68 1.81
N GLY A 61 -1.65 0.34 1.37
CA GLY A 61 -0.51 -0.01 2.21
C GLY A 61 0.38 1.19 2.54
N PHE A 62 1.53 0.91 3.16
CA PHE A 62 2.55 1.90 3.50
C PHE A 62 3.94 1.42 3.08
N GLY A 63 4.65 2.22 2.26
CA GLY A 63 6.02 1.98 1.83
C GLY A 63 7.05 2.67 2.73
N THR A 64 8.07 1.93 3.16
CA THR A 64 9.00 2.39 4.20
C THR A 64 10.31 2.96 3.69
N LEU A 65 10.50 3.10 2.38
CA LEU A 65 11.75 3.66 1.82
C LEU A 65 12.06 5.05 2.40
N ARG A 66 11.05 5.89 2.60
CA ARG A 66 11.17 7.28 3.05
C ARG A 66 11.44 7.45 4.56
N ILE A 67 11.37 6.38 5.36
CA ILE A 67 11.77 6.40 6.77
C ILE A 67 13.25 6.00 6.97
N THR A 68 14.07 6.05 5.93
CA THR A 68 15.52 5.85 5.97
C THR A 68 16.25 7.11 5.56
N GLY A 69 17.58 7.12 5.69
CA GLY A 69 18.41 8.27 5.32
C GLY A 69 18.42 8.55 3.81
N PRO A 70 19.00 9.69 3.39
CA PRO A 70 19.10 10.07 1.98
C PRO A 70 19.76 8.98 1.12
N GLY A 71 19.20 8.76 -0.07
CA GLY A 71 19.65 7.67 -0.96
C GLY A 71 19.32 6.27 -0.44
N ALA A 72 18.33 6.16 0.44
CA ALA A 72 17.99 4.93 1.18
C ALA A 72 19.22 4.32 1.88
N TRP A 73 20.00 5.15 2.55
CA TRP A 73 21.25 4.79 3.21
C TRP A 73 21.32 5.34 4.62
N GLY A 74 21.61 4.48 5.60
CA GLY A 74 21.62 4.83 7.02
C GLY A 74 20.22 5.09 7.59
N GLY A 75 20.18 5.52 8.84
CA GLY A 75 18.95 5.83 9.56
C GLY A 75 18.33 7.16 9.15
N PRO A 76 17.05 7.36 9.50
CA PRO A 76 16.39 8.66 9.35
C PRO A 76 17.06 9.72 10.25
N PRO A 77 16.86 11.01 9.96
CA PRO A 77 17.33 12.09 10.84
C PRO A 77 16.74 11.99 12.26
N ASP A 78 15.48 11.59 12.37
CA ASP A 78 14.79 11.34 13.63
C ASP A 78 14.21 9.92 13.64
N ARG A 79 14.76 9.08 14.51
CA ARG A 79 14.34 7.68 14.66
C ARG A 79 12.98 7.55 15.34
N ASP A 80 12.72 8.41 16.31
CA ASP A 80 11.48 8.34 17.09
C ASP A 80 10.29 8.84 16.26
N GLU A 81 10.51 9.84 15.40
CA GLU A 81 9.51 10.27 14.42
C GLU A 81 9.19 9.15 13.42
N ALA A 82 10.21 8.46 12.88
CA ALA A 82 9.99 7.33 11.97
C ALA A 82 9.17 6.19 12.62
N ILE A 83 9.43 5.89 13.90
CA ILE A 83 8.65 4.93 14.68
C ILE A 83 7.21 5.42 14.89
N ALA A 84 7.03 6.71 15.19
CA ALA A 84 5.71 7.32 15.36
C ALA A 84 4.87 7.25 14.08
N VAL A 85 5.48 7.51 12.91
CA VAL A 85 4.82 7.37 11.60
C VAL A 85 4.34 5.93 11.35
N LEU A 86 5.16 4.92 11.65
CA LEU A 86 4.77 3.51 11.51
C LEU A 86 3.60 3.15 12.43
N ARG A 87 3.63 3.57 13.68
CA ARG A 87 2.52 3.35 14.63
C ARG A 87 1.25 4.06 14.18
N ARG A 88 1.40 5.29 13.69
CA ARG A 88 0.27 6.06 13.18
C ARG A 88 -0.37 5.40 11.96
N ALA A 89 0.43 4.79 11.07
CA ALA A 89 -0.11 4.02 9.94
C ALA A 89 -1.02 2.88 10.41
N ALA A 90 -0.59 2.11 11.42
CA ALA A 90 -1.40 1.05 12.01
C ALA A 90 -2.70 1.60 12.67
N GLU A 91 -2.62 2.71 13.40
CA GLU A 91 -3.80 3.37 14.00
C GLU A 91 -4.81 3.84 12.94
N LEU A 92 -4.35 4.24 11.76
CA LEU A 92 -5.18 4.62 10.62
C LEU A 92 -5.75 3.42 9.85
N GLY A 93 -5.44 2.19 10.29
CA GLY A 93 -5.92 0.93 9.72
C GLY A 93 -5.13 0.42 8.52
N VAL A 94 -3.91 0.92 8.31
CA VAL A 94 -2.97 0.32 7.37
C VAL A 94 -2.46 -0.99 7.97
N ASP A 95 -2.75 -2.09 7.30
CA ASP A 95 -2.38 -3.44 7.73
C ASP A 95 -1.40 -4.14 6.76
N PHE A 96 -0.90 -3.40 5.76
CA PHE A 96 0.12 -3.86 4.82
C PHE A 96 1.31 -2.91 4.79
N ILE A 97 2.47 -3.37 5.28
CA ILE A 97 3.72 -2.61 5.35
C ILE A 97 4.72 -3.21 4.37
N ASP A 98 5.19 -2.39 3.42
CA ASP A 98 6.19 -2.79 2.42
C ASP A 98 7.57 -2.22 2.76
N THR A 99 8.57 -3.09 2.86
CA THR A 99 9.96 -2.76 3.15
C THR A 99 10.93 -3.53 2.26
N ALA A 100 12.23 -3.45 2.55
CA ALA A 100 13.29 -4.27 1.97
C ALA A 100 14.52 -4.31 2.91
N ASP A 101 15.30 -5.38 2.82
CA ASP A 101 16.60 -5.53 3.49
C ASP A 101 17.59 -4.43 3.10
N SER A 102 17.48 -3.97 1.87
CA SER A 102 18.33 -2.95 1.23
C SER A 102 17.98 -1.51 1.61
N TYR A 103 16.89 -1.28 2.39
CA TYR A 103 16.50 0.05 2.84
C TYR A 103 17.26 0.44 4.11
N GLY A 104 18.22 1.34 3.94
CA GLY A 104 19.09 1.85 4.97
C GLY A 104 20.46 1.19 5.23
N PRO A 105 20.98 0.13 4.56
CA PRO A 105 20.52 -1.24 4.58
C PRO A 105 20.15 -1.74 5.99
N ALA A 106 19.19 -2.61 6.09
CA ALA A 106 18.66 -3.21 7.32
C ALA A 106 17.86 -2.26 8.25
N VAL A 107 18.06 -0.95 8.15
CA VAL A 107 17.47 0.06 9.07
C VAL A 107 15.94 0.02 9.07
N SER A 108 15.32 -0.09 7.89
CA SER A 108 13.87 -0.07 7.78
C SER A 108 13.21 -1.25 8.49
N GLU A 109 13.75 -2.47 8.35
CA GLU A 109 13.23 -3.66 9.04
C GLU A 109 13.38 -3.55 10.57
N ASP A 110 14.51 -2.99 11.05
CA ASP A 110 14.72 -2.74 12.49
C ASP A 110 13.74 -1.69 13.05
N LEU A 111 13.42 -0.63 12.27
CA LEU A 111 12.41 0.36 12.64
C LEU A 111 11.01 -0.24 12.71
N ILE A 112 10.64 -1.08 11.72
CA ILE A 112 9.35 -1.78 11.69
C ILE A 112 9.23 -2.68 12.92
N ARG A 113 10.26 -3.45 13.25
CA ARG A 113 10.27 -4.28 14.46
C ARG A 113 10.07 -3.45 15.72
N ALA A 114 10.80 -2.35 15.86
CA ALA A 114 10.71 -1.49 17.04
C ALA A 114 9.33 -0.81 17.18
N ALA A 115 8.66 -0.55 16.06
CA ALA A 115 7.37 0.13 16.05
C ALA A 115 6.19 -0.83 16.23
N LEU A 116 6.19 -1.99 15.55
CA LEU A 116 4.99 -2.77 15.25
C LEU A 116 5.05 -4.22 15.74
N HIS A 117 6.22 -4.77 16.15
CA HIS A 117 6.25 -6.15 16.67
C HIS A 117 5.35 -6.29 17.91
N PRO A 118 4.51 -7.35 18.03
CA PRO A 118 4.48 -8.61 17.29
C PRO A 118 3.62 -8.64 16.00
N TYR A 119 3.28 -7.51 15.39
CA TYR A 119 2.54 -7.38 14.12
C TYR A 119 1.08 -7.85 14.17
N ASP A 120 0.39 -7.64 15.28
CA ASP A 120 -1.00 -8.06 15.44
C ASP A 120 -1.90 -7.46 14.35
N GLY A 121 -2.35 -8.31 13.41
CA GLY A 121 -3.18 -7.89 12.27
C GLY A 121 -2.45 -7.10 11.17
N ILE A 122 -1.11 -7.07 11.18
CA ILE A 122 -0.29 -6.36 10.18
C ILE A 122 0.53 -7.37 9.38
N ALA A 123 0.39 -7.36 8.07
CA ALA A 123 1.22 -8.10 7.13
C ALA A 123 2.47 -7.30 6.76
N VAL A 124 3.64 -7.93 6.83
CA VAL A 124 4.91 -7.31 6.45
C VAL A 124 5.43 -7.96 5.16
N ALA A 125 5.57 -7.14 4.12
CA ALA A 125 6.28 -7.51 2.90
C ALA A 125 7.70 -6.98 2.95
N THR A 126 8.70 -7.85 2.69
CA THR A 126 10.09 -7.42 2.51
C THR A 126 10.68 -7.99 1.24
N LYS A 127 11.87 -7.55 0.88
CA LYS A 127 12.55 -7.88 -0.38
C LYS A 127 14.02 -8.14 -0.13
N GLY A 128 14.63 -8.96 -0.99
CA GLY A 128 16.08 -9.13 -1.08
C GLY A 128 16.51 -9.36 -2.52
N GLY A 129 17.82 -9.32 -2.74
CA GLY A 129 18.40 -9.44 -4.06
C GLY A 129 19.10 -8.16 -4.56
N TYR A 130 19.19 -7.12 -3.71
CA TYR A 130 20.08 -5.99 -3.96
C TYR A 130 21.27 -5.96 -3.00
N LEU A 131 22.46 -5.83 -3.57
CA LEU A 131 23.66 -5.43 -2.86
C LEU A 131 23.76 -3.91 -2.84
N ARG A 132 23.97 -3.32 -1.67
CA ARG A 132 24.13 -1.88 -1.48
C ARG A 132 25.58 -1.54 -1.17
N THR A 133 26.18 -0.63 -1.94
CA THR A 133 27.58 -0.22 -1.80
C THR A 133 27.75 1.23 -1.37
N GLY A 134 26.65 1.98 -1.28
CA GLY A 134 26.61 3.38 -0.85
C GLY A 134 25.24 4.01 -1.08
N PRO A 135 25.07 5.29 -0.70
CA PRO A 135 23.84 6.04 -0.92
C PRO A 135 23.46 6.04 -2.42
N GLY A 136 22.21 5.64 -2.74
CA GLY A 136 21.72 5.60 -4.12
C GLY A 136 22.38 4.55 -5.02
N GLN A 137 23.28 3.70 -4.49
CA GLN A 137 23.95 2.66 -5.27
C GLN A 137 23.27 1.31 -5.04
N TRP A 138 22.77 0.72 -6.12
CA TRP A 138 22.00 -0.52 -6.14
C TRP A 138 22.57 -1.48 -7.17
N HIS A 139 22.87 -2.71 -6.76
CA HIS A 139 23.41 -3.75 -7.65
C HIS A 139 22.59 -5.01 -7.47
N ALA A 140 21.98 -5.51 -8.52
CA ALA A 140 21.31 -6.81 -8.48
C ALA A 140 22.29 -7.90 -8.11
N LEU A 141 21.92 -8.79 -7.21
CA LEU A 141 22.69 -9.95 -6.78
C LEU A 141 21.74 -11.10 -6.47
N GLY A 142 21.55 -11.97 -7.47
CA GLY A 142 20.58 -13.07 -7.42
C GLY A 142 21.19 -14.43 -7.09
N LYS A 143 22.44 -14.50 -6.59
CA LYS A 143 23.04 -15.78 -6.20
C LYS A 143 22.21 -16.46 -5.11
N PRO A 144 21.87 -17.76 -5.26
CA PRO A 144 21.02 -18.48 -4.31
C PRO A 144 21.47 -18.36 -2.85
N GLU A 145 22.80 -18.48 -2.60
CA GLU A 145 23.34 -18.36 -1.24
C GLU A 145 23.16 -16.96 -0.64
N TYR A 146 23.23 -15.93 -1.50
CA TYR A 146 23.00 -14.55 -1.07
C TYR A 146 21.51 -14.31 -0.79
N LEU A 147 20.61 -14.78 -1.66
CA LEU A 147 19.17 -14.68 -1.43
C LEU A 147 18.76 -15.39 -0.15
N ARG A 148 19.30 -16.58 0.12
CA ARG A 148 19.10 -17.29 1.39
C ARG A 148 19.53 -16.44 2.57
N GLN A 149 20.72 -15.87 2.52
CA GLN A 149 21.21 -14.97 3.57
C GLN A 149 20.30 -13.77 3.76
N CYS A 150 19.81 -13.14 2.69
CA CYS A 150 18.88 -12.02 2.78
C CYS A 150 17.63 -12.40 3.56
N VAL A 151 16.99 -13.55 3.24
CA VAL A 151 15.80 -14.03 3.95
C VAL A 151 16.08 -14.30 5.43
N GLU A 152 17.16 -15.03 5.73
CA GLU A 152 17.53 -15.36 7.12
C GLU A 152 17.77 -14.10 7.96
N MET A 153 18.43 -13.10 7.36
CA MET A 153 18.68 -11.84 8.05
C MET A 153 17.43 -10.98 8.20
N SER A 154 16.48 -11.03 7.24
CA SER A 154 15.19 -10.36 7.36
C SER A 154 14.32 -10.99 8.45
N LEU A 155 14.24 -12.33 8.52
CA LEU A 155 13.56 -13.04 9.62
C LEU A 155 14.08 -12.59 10.98
N ARG A 156 15.41 -12.53 11.13
CA ARG A 156 16.07 -12.11 12.38
C ARG A 156 15.76 -10.64 12.73
N ARG A 157 15.85 -9.72 11.76
CA ARG A 157 15.61 -8.29 11.98
C ARG A 157 14.15 -8.02 12.32
N LEU A 158 13.23 -8.61 11.57
CA LEU A 158 11.79 -8.50 11.83
C LEU A 158 11.37 -9.24 13.11
N GLY A 159 12.13 -10.26 13.55
CA GLY A 159 11.84 -11.05 14.74
C GLY A 159 10.68 -12.01 14.53
N VAL A 160 10.57 -12.61 13.34
CA VAL A 160 9.53 -13.57 12.96
C VAL A 160 10.14 -14.88 12.45
N ASP A 161 9.40 -15.97 12.55
CA ASP A 161 9.80 -17.27 12.00
C ASP A 161 9.36 -17.43 10.54
N THR A 162 8.37 -16.66 10.10
CA THR A 162 7.83 -16.68 8.73
C THR A 162 7.55 -15.25 8.26
N ILE A 163 8.03 -14.88 7.07
CA ILE A 163 7.72 -13.62 6.39
C ILE A 163 6.44 -13.80 5.59
N ASP A 164 5.48 -12.88 5.72
CA ASP A 164 4.19 -12.97 5.03
C ASP A 164 4.33 -12.89 3.50
N LEU A 165 5.07 -11.90 3.00
CA LEU A 165 5.37 -11.74 1.58
C LEU A 165 6.85 -11.41 1.39
N TYR A 166 7.57 -12.26 0.67
CA TYR A 166 8.96 -11.99 0.28
C TYR A 166 9.07 -11.79 -1.22
N GLN A 167 9.71 -10.71 -1.65
CA GLN A 167 9.81 -10.36 -3.06
C GLN A 167 11.26 -10.41 -3.54
N LEU A 168 11.50 -11.04 -4.70
CA LEU A 168 12.76 -10.84 -5.41
C LEU A 168 12.80 -9.40 -5.89
N HIS A 169 13.68 -8.58 -5.27
CA HIS A 169 13.69 -7.12 -5.44
C HIS A 169 14.08 -6.69 -6.85
N GLN A 170 14.98 -7.44 -7.48
CA GLN A 170 15.42 -7.28 -8.87
C GLN A 170 15.94 -8.62 -9.37
N ILE A 171 15.61 -8.97 -10.61
CA ILE A 171 16.24 -10.11 -11.28
C ILE A 171 17.71 -9.76 -11.57
N ASP A 172 18.61 -10.62 -11.15
CA ASP A 172 20.02 -10.57 -11.55
C ASP A 172 20.17 -11.20 -12.94
N PRO A 173 20.54 -10.43 -13.97
CA PRO A 173 20.65 -10.97 -15.33
C PRO A 173 21.80 -11.98 -15.52
N GLU A 174 22.74 -12.05 -14.59
CA GLU A 174 23.87 -12.99 -14.66
C GLU A 174 23.53 -14.38 -14.09
N ILE A 175 22.39 -14.50 -13.36
CA ILE A 175 21.94 -15.74 -12.73
C ILE A 175 20.63 -16.19 -13.38
N PRO A 176 20.45 -17.45 -13.76
CA PRO A 176 19.19 -17.94 -14.28
C PRO A 176 18.01 -17.62 -13.35
N LEU A 177 16.90 -17.11 -13.89
CA LEU A 177 15.74 -16.75 -13.09
C LEU A 177 15.18 -17.94 -12.28
N ALA A 178 15.24 -19.14 -12.88
CA ALA A 178 14.82 -20.37 -12.23
C ALA A 178 15.64 -20.68 -10.96
N ASP A 179 16.93 -20.35 -10.93
CA ASP A 179 17.78 -20.57 -9.76
C ASP A 179 17.45 -19.57 -8.65
N GLN A 180 17.22 -18.29 -9.01
CA GLN A 180 16.85 -17.25 -8.06
C GLN A 180 15.49 -17.54 -7.41
N VAL A 181 14.47 -17.83 -8.23
CA VAL A 181 13.11 -18.14 -7.77
C VAL A 181 13.09 -19.50 -7.06
N GLY A 182 13.88 -20.47 -7.56
CA GLY A 182 13.98 -21.82 -6.97
C GLY A 182 14.49 -21.81 -5.54
N GLU A 183 15.49 -20.96 -5.22
CA GLU A 183 15.98 -20.79 -3.85
C GLU A 183 14.92 -20.18 -2.93
N LEU A 184 14.23 -19.13 -3.38
CA LEU A 184 13.15 -18.53 -2.61
C LEU A 184 11.99 -19.50 -2.39
N ASP A 185 11.66 -20.34 -3.39
CA ASP A 185 10.63 -21.38 -3.24
C ASP A 185 11.07 -22.51 -2.28
N ALA A 186 12.36 -22.86 -2.26
CA ALA A 186 12.89 -23.78 -1.28
C ALA A 186 12.67 -23.23 0.15
N MET A 187 12.96 -21.96 0.39
CA MET A 187 12.72 -21.32 1.68
C MET A 187 11.22 -21.16 2.00
N ARG A 188 10.36 -20.99 1.00
CA ARG A 188 8.91 -21.04 1.16
C ARG A 188 8.45 -22.42 1.64
N ARG A 189 8.99 -23.49 1.05
CA ARG A 189 8.70 -24.88 1.48
C ARG A 189 9.26 -25.19 2.86
N GLU A 190 10.35 -24.53 3.27
CA GLU A 190 10.89 -24.58 4.64
C GLU A 190 9.99 -23.84 5.66
N GLY A 191 8.97 -23.10 5.21
CA GLY A 191 8.07 -22.33 6.07
C GLY A 191 8.59 -20.93 6.46
N LYS A 192 9.72 -20.49 5.90
CA LYS A 192 10.33 -19.19 6.19
C LYS A 192 9.66 -18.03 5.42
N ILE A 193 9.01 -18.35 4.31
CA ILE A 193 8.26 -17.42 3.47
C ILE A 193 6.86 -17.99 3.27
N ARG A 194 5.83 -17.17 3.43
CA ARG A 194 4.45 -17.60 3.16
C ARG A 194 4.10 -17.42 1.67
N TYR A 195 4.31 -16.23 1.14
CA TYR A 195 4.04 -15.88 -0.26
C TYR A 195 5.25 -15.28 -0.93
N LEU A 196 5.43 -15.61 -2.24
CA LEU A 196 6.48 -15.06 -3.07
C LEU A 196 5.94 -13.98 -4.00
N GLY A 197 6.72 -12.94 -4.19
CA GLY A 197 6.49 -11.88 -5.16
C GLY A 197 7.73 -11.58 -6.00
N LEU A 198 7.52 -10.81 -7.05
CA LEU A 198 8.57 -10.31 -7.94
C LEU A 198 8.51 -8.78 -8.00
N SER A 199 9.65 -8.15 -8.29
CA SER A 199 9.71 -6.70 -8.49
C SER A 199 10.45 -6.38 -9.79
N GLU A 200 9.98 -5.35 -10.51
CA GLU A 200 10.55 -4.84 -11.76
C GLU A 200 10.66 -5.93 -12.85
N VAL A 201 9.52 -6.54 -13.15
CA VAL A 201 9.45 -7.67 -14.09
C VAL A 201 8.46 -7.40 -15.23
N SER A 202 8.74 -8.01 -16.38
CA SER A 202 7.84 -8.08 -17.53
C SER A 202 6.92 -9.29 -17.47
N VAL A 203 5.84 -9.29 -18.26
CA VAL A 203 4.91 -10.43 -18.37
C VAL A 203 5.61 -11.75 -18.73
N PRO A 204 6.56 -11.80 -19.69
CA PRO A 204 7.33 -13.03 -19.96
C PRO A 204 8.11 -13.53 -18.74
N GLN A 205 8.77 -12.63 -17.98
CA GLN A 205 9.51 -13.00 -16.77
C GLN A 205 8.60 -13.54 -15.66
N ILE A 206 7.40 -12.97 -15.50
CA ILE A 206 6.40 -13.53 -14.57
C ILE A 206 6.00 -14.94 -14.99
N GLY A 207 5.76 -15.14 -16.30
CA GLY A 207 5.43 -16.45 -16.84
C GLY A 207 6.54 -17.48 -16.59
N GLU A 208 7.79 -17.12 -16.81
CA GLU A 208 8.97 -17.96 -16.55
C GLU A 208 9.08 -18.30 -15.05
N ALA A 209 8.99 -17.30 -14.16
CA ALA A 209 9.08 -17.52 -12.72
C ALA A 209 7.98 -18.47 -12.21
N ARG A 210 6.77 -18.37 -12.75
CA ARG A 210 5.63 -19.23 -12.40
C ARG A 210 5.78 -20.69 -12.81
N LEU A 211 6.72 -21.03 -13.69
CA LEU A 211 7.08 -22.41 -13.96
C LEU A 211 7.87 -23.04 -12.80
N THR A 212 8.51 -22.20 -11.96
CA THR A 212 9.34 -22.64 -10.83
C THR A 212 8.61 -22.55 -9.51
N ALA A 213 7.85 -21.47 -9.27
CA ALA A 213 7.17 -21.21 -7.99
C ALA A 213 5.82 -20.52 -8.16
N PRO A 214 4.90 -20.68 -7.20
CA PRO A 214 3.67 -19.88 -7.16
C PRO A 214 4.02 -18.43 -6.80
N ILE A 215 3.75 -17.49 -7.72
CA ILE A 215 3.93 -16.05 -7.53
C ILE A 215 2.60 -15.45 -7.09
N ALA A 216 2.60 -14.66 -6.01
CA ALA A 216 1.40 -14.05 -5.41
C ALA A 216 1.29 -12.54 -5.68
N SER A 217 2.41 -11.86 -5.96
CA SER A 217 2.43 -10.42 -6.21
C SER A 217 3.48 -10.00 -7.22
N VAL A 218 3.24 -8.85 -7.83
CA VAL A 218 4.23 -8.13 -8.65
C VAL A 218 4.30 -6.68 -8.16
N GLN A 219 5.51 -6.16 -7.99
CA GLN A 219 5.74 -4.78 -7.61
C GLN A 219 6.55 -4.06 -8.68
N ASN A 220 5.90 -3.23 -9.49
CA ASN A 220 6.54 -2.45 -10.55
C ASN A 220 6.25 -0.95 -10.38
N GLN A 221 7.08 -0.10 -11.02
CA GLN A 221 6.79 1.32 -11.09
C GLN A 221 5.47 1.57 -11.83
N TYR A 222 4.55 2.26 -11.14
CA TYR A 222 3.29 2.65 -11.76
C TYR A 222 2.62 3.81 -11.01
N ASN A 223 2.21 4.83 -11.75
CA ASN A 223 1.44 5.96 -11.24
C ASN A 223 0.71 6.64 -12.40
N LEU A 224 -0.06 7.68 -12.09
CA LEU A 224 -0.88 8.42 -13.05
C LEU A 224 -0.10 8.85 -14.32
N THR A 225 1.17 9.23 -14.18
CA THR A 225 2.03 9.76 -15.27
C THR A 225 3.14 8.80 -15.70
N SER A 226 3.20 7.59 -15.16
CA SER A 226 4.17 6.55 -15.50
C SER A 226 3.45 5.22 -15.59
N ARG A 227 3.12 4.78 -16.83
CA ARG A 227 2.27 3.61 -17.09
C ARG A 227 2.97 2.52 -17.91
N GLN A 228 4.31 2.46 -17.87
CA GLN A 228 5.07 1.47 -18.63
C GLN A 228 4.75 0.02 -18.24
N SER A 229 4.22 -0.19 -17.02
CA SER A 229 3.83 -1.51 -16.51
C SER A 229 2.31 -1.77 -16.64
N GLU A 230 1.63 -1.10 -17.58
CA GLU A 230 0.19 -1.30 -17.79
C GLU A 230 -0.14 -2.74 -18.19
N ASP A 231 0.66 -3.34 -19.08
CA ASP A 231 0.54 -4.74 -19.53
C ASP A 231 0.75 -5.74 -18.38
N VAL A 232 1.65 -5.42 -17.44
CA VAL A 232 1.90 -6.21 -16.23
C VAL A 232 0.73 -6.09 -15.27
N LEU A 233 0.15 -4.89 -15.09
CA LEU A 233 -1.04 -4.69 -14.29
C LEU A 233 -2.22 -5.50 -14.84
N ASP A 234 -2.47 -5.42 -16.15
CA ASP A 234 -3.55 -6.16 -16.82
C ASP A 234 -3.34 -7.69 -16.71
N TYR A 235 -2.08 -8.13 -16.76
CA TYR A 235 -1.73 -9.52 -16.49
C TYR A 235 -2.06 -9.91 -15.04
N CYS A 236 -1.67 -9.10 -14.06
CA CYS A 236 -1.95 -9.36 -12.65
C CYS A 236 -3.44 -9.41 -12.37
N GLU A 237 -4.22 -8.49 -12.95
CA GLU A 237 -5.68 -8.48 -12.80
C GLU A 237 -6.32 -9.76 -13.34
N ARG A 238 -5.93 -10.22 -14.53
CA ARG A 238 -6.44 -11.45 -15.14
C ARG A 238 -6.08 -12.70 -14.35
N GLU A 239 -4.87 -12.73 -13.77
CA GLU A 239 -4.33 -13.90 -13.05
C GLU A 239 -4.64 -13.87 -11.53
N GLY A 240 -5.27 -12.79 -11.03
CA GLY A 240 -5.56 -12.62 -9.60
C GLY A 240 -4.32 -12.42 -8.73
N LEU A 241 -3.24 -11.85 -9.29
CA LEU A 241 -2.02 -11.49 -8.56
C LEU A 241 -2.16 -10.08 -7.98
N ALA A 242 -1.62 -9.85 -6.77
CA ALA A 242 -1.50 -8.49 -6.26
C ALA A 242 -0.56 -7.66 -7.14
N PHE A 243 -0.98 -6.45 -7.53
CA PHE A 243 -0.10 -5.47 -8.15
C PHE A 243 0.21 -4.35 -7.16
N ILE A 244 1.47 -4.18 -6.81
CA ILE A 244 1.94 -3.23 -5.81
C ILE A 244 2.69 -2.10 -6.53
N PRO A 245 2.03 -0.96 -6.86
CA PRO A 245 2.71 0.14 -7.53
C PRO A 245 3.68 0.83 -6.56
N TRP A 246 4.97 0.83 -6.86
CA TRP A 246 5.90 1.71 -6.17
C TRP A 246 5.97 3.07 -6.89
N ASP A 247 6.39 4.11 -6.17
CA ASP A 247 6.37 5.51 -6.61
C ASP A 247 4.96 6.02 -7.00
N PRO A 248 3.91 5.70 -6.21
CA PRO A 248 2.51 5.92 -6.59
C PRO A 248 2.14 7.39 -6.75
N ILE A 249 2.91 8.31 -6.16
CA ILE A 249 2.75 9.77 -6.28
C ILE A 249 3.90 10.45 -7.02
N ALA A 250 4.63 9.71 -7.87
CA ALA A 250 5.72 10.21 -8.69
C ALA A 250 6.79 10.98 -7.88
N SER A 251 7.23 10.40 -6.75
CA SER A 251 8.20 10.99 -5.80
C SER A 251 7.80 12.37 -5.29
N GLY A 252 6.49 12.63 -5.16
CA GLY A 252 5.92 13.89 -4.69
C GLY A 252 5.51 14.86 -5.81
N ARG A 253 5.89 14.63 -7.07
CA ARG A 253 5.50 15.52 -8.19
C ARG A 253 3.99 15.60 -8.40
N LEU A 254 3.27 14.52 -8.16
CA LEU A 254 1.80 14.51 -8.23
C LEU A 254 1.14 15.17 -7.01
N ALA A 255 1.90 15.46 -5.94
CA ALA A 255 1.44 16.17 -4.76
C ALA A 255 1.65 17.70 -4.85
N GLU A 256 2.35 18.20 -5.88
CA GLU A 256 2.68 19.62 -6.02
C GLU A 256 1.43 20.48 -6.20
N ALA A 257 1.39 21.63 -5.48
CA ALA A 257 0.26 22.56 -5.51
C ALA A 257 -0.02 23.19 -6.90
N HIS A 258 0.96 23.16 -7.79
CA HIS A 258 0.90 23.64 -9.18
C HIS A 258 1.11 22.52 -10.21
N GLY A 259 1.05 21.27 -9.77
CA GLY A 259 1.20 20.07 -10.59
C GLY A 259 -0.04 19.78 -11.46
N PRO A 260 -0.01 18.66 -12.20
CA PRO A 260 -1.08 18.31 -13.16
C PRO A 260 -2.46 18.14 -12.50
N LEU A 261 -2.52 17.81 -11.20
CA LEU A 261 -3.76 17.63 -10.44
C LEU A 261 -4.27 18.90 -9.74
N ALA A 262 -3.54 20.03 -9.83
CA ALA A 262 -3.83 21.25 -9.07
C ALA A 262 -5.24 21.82 -9.34
N THR A 263 -5.72 21.75 -10.57
CA THR A 263 -7.04 22.25 -10.96
C THR A 263 -8.14 21.38 -10.34
N LEU A 264 -8.04 20.08 -10.49
CA LEU A 264 -9.00 19.13 -9.93
C LEU A 264 -8.99 19.14 -8.39
N ALA A 265 -7.83 19.29 -7.76
CA ALA A 265 -7.69 19.44 -6.32
C ALA A 265 -8.47 20.69 -5.80
N LYS A 266 -8.37 21.83 -6.48
CA LYS A 266 -9.13 23.04 -6.14
C LYS A 266 -10.65 22.84 -6.29
N GLN A 267 -11.06 22.11 -7.32
CA GLN A 267 -12.49 21.86 -7.59
C GLN A 267 -13.12 20.91 -6.57
N THR A 268 -12.38 19.90 -6.15
CA THR A 268 -12.85 18.82 -5.28
C THR A 268 -12.63 19.12 -3.79
N GLY A 269 -11.62 19.92 -3.48
CA GLY A 269 -11.16 20.17 -2.11
C GLY A 269 -10.27 19.04 -1.55
N ALA A 270 -9.90 18.06 -2.39
CA ALA A 270 -8.96 17.00 -2.02
C ALA A 270 -7.52 17.44 -2.32
N ALA A 271 -6.55 16.89 -1.58
CA ALA A 271 -5.14 17.11 -1.91
C ALA A 271 -4.75 16.38 -3.21
N PRO A 272 -3.81 16.92 -4.00
CA PRO A 272 -3.36 16.27 -5.24
C PRO A 272 -2.86 14.83 -5.04
N ALA A 273 -2.13 14.56 -3.95
CA ALA A 273 -1.67 13.21 -3.60
C ALA A 273 -2.84 12.26 -3.37
N GLN A 274 -3.90 12.72 -2.69
CA GLN A 274 -5.10 11.92 -2.46
C GLN A 274 -5.80 11.54 -3.76
N LEU A 275 -5.89 12.47 -4.71
CA LEU A 275 -6.47 12.21 -6.03
C LEU A 275 -5.66 11.17 -6.79
N ALA A 276 -4.32 11.28 -6.80
CA ALA A 276 -3.43 10.32 -7.45
C ALA A 276 -3.61 8.90 -6.88
N LEU A 277 -3.69 8.77 -5.56
CA LEU A 277 -3.89 7.49 -4.88
C LEU A 277 -5.31 6.93 -5.10
N ALA A 278 -6.35 7.77 -5.08
CA ALA A 278 -7.72 7.37 -5.38
C ALA A 278 -7.85 6.86 -6.82
N TRP A 279 -7.17 7.52 -7.77
CA TRP A 279 -7.11 7.05 -9.16
C TRP A 279 -6.49 5.65 -9.27
N LEU A 280 -5.38 5.38 -8.55
CA LEU A 280 -4.76 4.05 -8.50
C LEU A 280 -5.73 3.00 -7.94
N LEU A 281 -6.40 3.31 -6.84
CA LEU A 281 -7.37 2.40 -6.22
C LEU A 281 -8.56 2.09 -7.15
N GLN A 282 -8.97 3.05 -7.99
CA GLN A 282 -10.06 2.85 -8.95
C GLN A 282 -9.60 2.14 -10.22
N ARG A 283 -8.30 2.24 -10.60
CA ARG A 283 -7.76 1.65 -11.83
C ARG A 283 -7.88 0.13 -11.86
N SER A 284 -7.69 -0.55 -10.75
CA SER A 284 -7.78 -2.02 -10.70
C SER A 284 -8.07 -2.54 -9.29
N PRO A 285 -8.90 -3.59 -9.15
CA PRO A 285 -9.18 -4.19 -7.84
C PRO A 285 -7.99 -4.93 -7.22
N VAL A 286 -6.97 -5.30 -8.01
CA VAL A 286 -5.77 -6.00 -7.53
C VAL A 286 -4.64 -5.04 -7.11
N MET A 287 -4.87 -3.73 -7.26
CA MET A 287 -3.85 -2.71 -6.98
C MET A 287 -3.77 -2.39 -5.50
N ILE A 288 -2.54 -2.39 -4.97
CA ILE A 288 -2.21 -2.09 -3.57
C ILE A 288 -1.13 -1.00 -3.54
N PRO A 289 -1.47 0.29 -3.72
CA PRO A 289 -0.51 1.38 -3.64
C PRO A 289 0.11 1.49 -2.26
N ILE A 290 1.42 1.77 -2.23
CA ILE A 290 2.25 1.85 -1.03
C ILE A 290 2.92 3.24 -0.90
N PRO A 291 2.14 4.33 -0.74
CA PRO A 291 2.74 5.64 -0.57
C PRO A 291 3.62 5.67 0.69
N GLY A 292 4.86 6.17 0.55
CA GLY A 292 5.82 6.28 1.63
C GLY A 292 6.10 7.73 2.01
N THR A 293 6.18 8.01 3.31
CA THR A 293 6.54 9.31 3.87
C THR A 293 7.22 9.18 5.22
N GLY A 294 8.04 10.17 5.59
CA GLY A 294 8.56 10.33 6.96
C GLY A 294 7.74 11.30 7.82
N SER A 295 6.61 11.83 7.33
CA SER A 295 5.75 12.80 8.02
C SER A 295 4.41 12.19 8.37
N ALA A 296 3.95 12.33 9.62
CA ALA A 296 2.63 11.88 10.05
C ALA A 296 1.50 12.64 9.33
N GLU A 297 1.67 13.93 9.05
CA GLU A 297 0.71 14.75 8.32
C GLU A 297 0.50 14.24 6.89
N HIS A 298 1.60 13.98 6.15
CA HIS A 298 1.51 13.41 4.80
C HIS A 298 0.97 11.97 4.82
N LEU A 299 1.22 11.20 5.89
CA LEU A 299 0.62 9.88 6.04
C LEU A 299 -0.91 9.96 6.17
N GLU A 300 -1.41 10.85 7.04
CA GLU A 300 -2.84 11.05 7.23
C GLU A 300 -3.52 11.53 5.93
N GLU A 301 -2.86 12.45 5.21
CA GLU A 301 -3.32 12.89 3.90
C GLU A 301 -3.39 11.71 2.91
N ASN A 302 -2.32 10.92 2.79
CA ASN A 302 -2.27 9.78 1.88
C ASN A 302 -3.35 8.73 2.22
N VAL A 303 -3.52 8.42 3.50
CA VAL A 303 -4.53 7.43 3.94
C VAL A 303 -5.94 7.95 3.69
N GLY A 304 -6.16 9.26 3.79
CA GLY A 304 -7.43 9.90 3.44
C GLY A 304 -7.87 9.68 1.99
N ALA A 305 -6.97 9.28 1.09
CA ALA A 305 -7.31 8.90 -0.30
C ALA A 305 -8.32 7.75 -0.37
N ALA A 306 -8.31 6.84 0.61
CA ALA A 306 -9.26 5.74 0.70
C ALA A 306 -10.73 6.18 0.84
N LEU A 307 -10.97 7.43 1.24
CA LEU A 307 -12.31 8.01 1.40
C LEU A 307 -12.80 8.76 0.16
N ILE A 308 -11.99 8.81 -0.91
CA ILE A 308 -12.30 9.56 -2.12
C ILE A 308 -12.87 8.62 -3.17
N GLU A 309 -14.08 8.91 -3.62
CA GLU A 309 -14.71 8.29 -4.77
C GLU A 309 -14.64 9.26 -5.96
N LEU A 310 -13.88 8.91 -6.99
CA LEU A 310 -13.82 9.69 -8.23
C LEU A 310 -15.05 9.35 -9.09
N THR A 311 -15.70 10.37 -9.64
CA THR A 311 -16.69 10.16 -10.69
C THR A 311 -16.03 9.67 -11.97
N ASP A 312 -16.77 9.03 -12.87
CA ASP A 312 -16.26 8.56 -14.17
C ASP A 312 -15.61 9.71 -14.96
N ALA A 313 -16.18 10.91 -14.90
CA ALA A 313 -15.64 12.10 -15.56
C ALA A 313 -14.29 12.52 -14.98
N GLN A 314 -14.16 12.55 -13.66
CA GLN A 314 -12.90 12.87 -12.97
C GLN A 314 -11.83 11.81 -13.24
N TYR A 315 -12.21 10.53 -13.18
CA TYR A 315 -11.31 9.42 -13.51
C TYR A 315 -10.80 9.53 -14.96
N ALA A 316 -11.69 9.80 -15.91
CA ALA A 316 -11.33 9.98 -17.34
C ALA A 316 -10.43 11.21 -17.55
N GLU A 317 -10.75 12.35 -16.91
CA GLU A 317 -9.92 13.57 -16.95
C GLU A 317 -8.52 13.30 -16.44
N MET A 318 -8.39 12.65 -15.28
CA MET A 318 -7.10 12.26 -14.72
C MET A 318 -6.37 11.27 -15.62
N SER A 319 -7.08 10.28 -16.16
CA SER A 319 -6.49 9.28 -17.05
C SER A 319 -5.91 9.85 -18.34
N ALA A 320 -6.36 11.01 -18.76
CA ALA A 320 -5.81 11.73 -19.91
C ALA A 320 -4.51 12.49 -19.63
N LEU A 321 -4.02 12.51 -18.38
CA LEU A 321 -2.76 13.19 -17.99
C LEU A 321 -1.51 12.32 -18.17
N GLY A 322 -1.66 11.01 -18.45
CA GLY A 322 -0.55 10.05 -18.53
C GLY A 322 -0.42 9.35 -19.86
#